data_f33d944b473069de2032bab693dc52fc
#
_entry.id   f33d944b473069de2032bab693dc52fc
#
_cell.length_a   1.000
_cell.length_b   1.000
_cell.length_c   1.000
_cell.angle_alpha   90.00
_cell.angle_beta   90.00
_cell.angle_gamma   90.00
#
_symmetry.space_group_name_H-M   'P 1'
#
loop_
_entity.id
_entity.type
_entity.pdbx_description
1 polymer ?
#
loop_
_entity_poly.entity_id
_entity_poly.type
_entity_poly.pdbx_seq_one_letter_code
_entity_poly.pdbx_strand_id
1 'polypeptide(L)'
;MSPVVGTVLLVAIVVALSALVAAVAFGTGGPREPAPDVVLELEQTDRPVAHELVVEGGDTLVGEKVEFRGTADEDPLAGRLRAGESVTVYPVEDTVRVVWFGEYTTTQVLATFDPDPDLPPVDERCNWVESETDPDVEIDLVVDCNVITAGDADILSSGVVIGEVDTDGPVDINHGTVYGFVRSDNDVDLDGALVSGDVTAGNDVVITDESTVRGAVETGPSGSVDADGGSQLGGPVVAGDDVALDSVTVGGDVRGPDVDISDSTVEGSVVGSNDVHLDGVTVTGHVYAPSGSFSCPGSTINGQDCSSYTPRDPDEFDG
;
A
#
# COMPACT_ATOMS: atom_id res chain seq x y z
N MET A 1 56.13 -47.56 7.93
CA MET A 1 55.35 -47.22 6.70
C MET A 1 56.31 -46.62 5.70
N SER A 2 56.26 -47.11 4.45
CA SER A 2 57.17 -46.59 3.41
C SER A 2 56.81 -45.11 3.08
N PRO A 3 57.75 -44.20 2.95
CA PRO A 3 57.49 -42.81 2.59
C PRO A 3 56.74 -42.66 1.24
N VAL A 4 56.87 -43.66 0.38
CA VAL A 4 56.12 -43.71 -0.89
C VAL A 4 54.62 -43.87 -0.69
N VAL A 5 54.15 -44.61 0.30
CA VAL A 5 52.68 -44.76 0.58
C VAL A 5 52.09 -43.46 1.08
N GLY A 6 52.81 -42.70 1.87
CA GLY A 6 52.36 -41.39 2.35
C GLY A 6 52.18 -40.35 1.23
N THR A 7 53.10 -40.30 0.29
CA THR A 7 53.01 -39.36 -0.86
C THR A 7 51.88 -39.73 -1.82
N VAL A 8 51.69 -41.01 -2.10
CA VAL A 8 50.57 -41.48 -2.95
C VAL A 8 49.21 -41.16 -2.31
N LEU A 9 49.07 -41.35 -0.99
CA LEU A 9 47.86 -41.04 -0.28
C LEU A 9 47.57 -39.54 -0.29
N LEU A 10 48.59 -38.70 -0.10
CA LEU A 10 48.45 -37.24 -0.12
C LEU A 10 48.03 -36.72 -1.49
N VAL A 11 48.64 -37.25 -2.57
CA VAL A 11 48.26 -36.91 -3.95
C VAL A 11 46.81 -37.34 -4.23
N ALA A 12 46.42 -38.54 -3.80
CA ALA A 12 45.03 -39.00 -3.98
C ALA A 12 43.99 -38.11 -3.26
N ILE A 13 44.29 -37.67 -2.05
CA ILE A 13 43.42 -36.74 -1.30
C ILE A 13 43.35 -35.37 -2.00
N VAL A 14 44.43 -34.81 -2.47
CA VAL A 14 44.45 -33.53 -3.18
C VAL A 14 43.68 -33.61 -4.49
N VAL A 15 43.81 -34.69 -5.25
CA VAL A 15 43.06 -34.91 -6.48
C VAL A 15 41.56 -35.06 -6.18
N ALA A 16 41.18 -35.83 -5.14
CA ALA A 16 39.79 -35.99 -4.74
C ALA A 16 39.16 -34.67 -4.27
N LEU A 17 39.87 -33.88 -3.45
CA LEU A 17 39.42 -32.56 -3.02
C LEU A 17 39.32 -31.57 -4.18
N SER A 18 40.25 -31.59 -5.11
CA SER A 18 40.21 -30.75 -6.32
C SER A 18 39.02 -31.10 -7.21
N ALA A 19 38.73 -32.41 -7.38
CA ALA A 19 37.56 -32.85 -8.13
C ALA A 19 36.25 -32.46 -7.45
N LEU A 20 36.21 -32.50 -6.10
CA LEU A 20 35.02 -32.11 -5.32
C LEU A 20 34.78 -30.59 -5.41
N VAL A 21 35.85 -29.79 -5.31
CA VAL A 21 35.78 -28.33 -5.49
C VAL A 21 35.35 -27.98 -6.92
N ALA A 22 35.91 -28.67 -7.93
CA ALA A 22 35.51 -28.49 -9.33
C ALA A 22 34.00 -28.86 -9.53
N ALA A 23 33.55 -29.98 -8.95
CA ALA A 23 32.15 -30.39 -9.02
C ALA A 23 31.21 -29.37 -8.36
N VAL A 24 31.61 -28.79 -7.20
CA VAL A 24 30.83 -27.71 -6.54
C VAL A 24 30.93 -26.41 -7.34
N ALA A 25 32.09 -26.04 -7.85
CA ALA A 25 32.23 -24.76 -8.59
C ALA A 25 31.59 -24.77 -9.99
N PHE A 26 31.52 -25.95 -10.65
CA PHE A 26 30.99 -26.09 -12.00
C PHE A 26 29.70 -26.93 -12.08
N GLY A 27 29.33 -27.65 -11.03
CA GLY A 27 28.19 -28.58 -11.01
C GLY A 27 26.92 -28.11 -10.26
N THR A 28 26.99 -27.03 -9.52
CA THR A 28 25.82 -26.47 -8.80
C THR A 28 25.08 -25.40 -9.60
N GLY A 29 25.64 -24.95 -10.72
CA GLY A 29 24.91 -24.11 -11.67
C GLY A 29 24.26 -25.00 -12.73
N GLY A 30 23.00 -25.42 -12.53
CA GLY A 30 22.18 -25.88 -13.64
C GLY A 30 22.16 -24.81 -14.74
N PRO A 31 21.79 -25.18 -15.99
CA PRO A 31 21.65 -24.18 -17.04
C PRO A 31 20.69 -23.11 -16.56
N ARG A 32 21.24 -21.93 -16.22
CA ARG A 32 20.43 -20.76 -15.88
C ARG A 32 19.82 -20.26 -17.18
N GLU A 33 18.53 -20.11 -17.20
CA GLU A 33 17.88 -19.38 -18.28
C GLU A 33 18.46 -17.95 -18.30
N PRO A 34 19.08 -17.50 -19.39
CA PRO A 34 19.56 -16.13 -19.48
C PRO A 34 18.36 -15.17 -19.50
N ALA A 35 18.49 -14.05 -18.83
CA ALA A 35 17.50 -12.98 -18.98
C ALA A 35 17.48 -12.49 -20.43
N PRO A 36 16.32 -12.06 -20.93
CA PRO A 36 16.21 -11.50 -22.26
C PRO A 36 17.04 -10.21 -22.37
N ASP A 37 17.76 -10.07 -23.50
CA ASP A 37 18.48 -8.84 -23.83
C ASP A 37 17.55 -7.93 -24.63
N VAL A 38 16.94 -6.96 -23.94
CA VAL A 38 15.92 -6.05 -24.49
C VAL A 38 16.33 -4.59 -24.28
N VAL A 39 15.97 -3.75 -25.24
CA VAL A 39 16.03 -2.30 -25.13
C VAL A 39 14.63 -1.78 -24.92
N LEU A 40 14.39 -1.17 -23.76
CA LEU A 40 13.09 -0.66 -23.33
C LEU A 40 13.16 0.86 -23.20
N GLU A 41 12.11 1.54 -23.64
CA GLU A 41 11.90 2.97 -23.45
C GLU A 41 10.51 3.21 -22.85
N LEU A 42 10.42 4.15 -21.92
CA LEU A 42 9.17 4.58 -21.31
C LEU A 42 8.80 5.94 -21.88
N GLU A 43 7.74 6.00 -22.66
CA GLU A 43 7.26 7.21 -23.32
C GLU A 43 6.00 7.73 -22.61
N GLN A 44 5.96 9.02 -22.33
CA GLN A 44 4.76 9.67 -21.81
C GLN A 44 3.72 9.79 -22.93
N THR A 45 2.47 9.49 -22.62
CA THR A 45 1.36 9.64 -23.56
C THR A 45 0.74 11.05 -23.46
N ASP A 46 -0.35 11.28 -24.20
CA ASP A 46 -1.14 12.52 -24.08
C ASP A 46 -1.87 12.61 -22.73
N ARG A 47 -1.99 11.49 -22.00
CA ARG A 47 -2.60 11.42 -20.65
C ARG A 47 -1.51 11.52 -19.61
N PRO A 48 -1.69 12.34 -18.55
CA PRO A 48 -0.62 12.62 -17.58
C PRO A 48 -0.16 11.37 -16.82
N VAL A 49 -1.06 10.41 -16.59
CA VAL A 49 -0.77 9.20 -15.79
C VAL A 49 -0.29 8.03 -16.65
N ALA A 50 -0.86 7.85 -17.86
CA ALA A 50 -0.57 6.72 -18.73
C ALA A 50 0.75 6.91 -19.47
N HIS A 51 1.59 5.88 -19.46
CA HIS A 51 2.83 5.81 -20.22
C HIS A 51 2.81 4.58 -21.13
N GLU A 52 3.55 4.63 -22.23
CA GLU A 52 3.78 3.49 -23.11
C GLU A 52 5.17 2.92 -22.84
N LEU A 53 5.27 1.68 -22.41
CA LEU A 53 6.53 0.97 -22.39
C LEU A 53 6.74 0.32 -23.75
N VAL A 54 7.73 0.82 -24.49
CA VAL A 54 8.06 0.40 -25.85
C VAL A 54 9.25 -0.54 -25.84
N VAL A 55 9.18 -1.66 -26.57
CA VAL A 55 10.34 -2.49 -26.86
C VAL A 55 11.02 -1.97 -28.12
N GLU A 56 12.07 -1.21 -27.97
CA GLU A 56 12.86 -0.67 -29.10
C GLU A 56 13.62 -1.78 -29.86
N GLY A 57 14.00 -2.86 -29.18
CA GLY A 57 14.73 -3.93 -29.80
C GLY A 57 15.14 -5.06 -28.86
N GLY A 58 15.69 -6.13 -29.44
CA GLY A 58 16.20 -7.26 -28.67
C GLY A 58 15.23 -8.45 -28.65
N ASP A 59 15.28 -9.19 -27.55
CA ASP A 59 14.47 -10.39 -27.35
C ASP A 59 12.99 -10.06 -27.06
N THR A 60 12.14 -11.05 -27.16
CA THR A 60 10.73 -10.94 -26.83
C THR A 60 10.51 -11.03 -25.32
N LEU A 61 9.79 -10.09 -24.72
CA LEU A 61 9.29 -10.21 -23.35
C LEU A 61 8.10 -11.17 -23.29
N VAL A 62 8.03 -11.95 -22.24
CA VAL A 62 6.92 -12.88 -21.98
C VAL A 62 6.27 -12.46 -20.67
N GLY A 63 4.99 -12.10 -20.69
CA GLY A 63 4.27 -11.53 -19.56
C GLY A 63 4.35 -12.39 -18.29
N GLU A 64 4.15 -13.69 -18.41
CA GLU A 64 4.26 -14.62 -17.26
C GLU A 64 5.65 -14.61 -16.57
N LYS A 65 6.65 -13.97 -17.16
CA LYS A 65 8.02 -13.88 -16.66
C LYS A 65 8.48 -12.45 -16.36
N VAL A 66 7.60 -11.49 -16.44
CA VAL A 66 7.95 -10.06 -16.27
C VAL A 66 6.92 -9.40 -15.37
N GLU A 67 7.41 -8.64 -14.40
CA GLU A 67 6.64 -7.83 -13.45
C GLU A 67 7.08 -6.38 -13.57
N PHE A 68 6.13 -5.47 -13.49
CA PHE A 68 6.34 -4.02 -13.62
C PHE A 68 6.15 -3.37 -12.25
N ARG A 69 7.21 -3.23 -11.46
CA ARG A 69 7.14 -2.67 -10.12
C ARG A 69 7.12 -1.16 -10.15
N GLY A 70 6.29 -0.56 -9.30
CA GLY A 70 6.08 0.88 -9.24
C GLY A 70 5.02 1.38 -10.22
N THR A 71 4.22 0.46 -10.79
CA THR A 71 3.05 0.75 -11.60
C THR A 71 1.78 0.29 -10.88
N ALA A 72 0.64 0.88 -11.24
CA ALA A 72 -0.67 0.52 -10.66
C ALA A 72 -1.10 -0.92 -10.99
N ASP A 73 -0.66 -1.46 -12.13
CA ASP A 73 -0.81 -2.85 -12.53
C ASP A 73 0.60 -3.42 -12.70
N GLU A 74 0.99 -4.36 -11.87
CA GLU A 74 2.32 -4.99 -11.94
C GLU A 74 2.42 -6.04 -13.05
N ASP A 75 1.29 -6.53 -13.56
CA ASP A 75 1.19 -7.56 -14.61
C ASP A 75 0.42 -7.08 -15.87
N PRO A 76 0.68 -5.88 -16.44
CA PRO A 76 -0.09 -5.33 -17.55
C PRO A 76 0.10 -6.09 -18.87
N LEU A 77 1.08 -7.00 -18.94
CA LEU A 77 1.45 -7.71 -20.14
C LEU A 77 0.75 -9.08 -20.25
N ALA A 78 -0.40 -9.13 -20.89
CA ALA A 78 -1.07 -10.37 -21.23
C ALA A 78 -0.45 -11.01 -22.49
N GLY A 79 0.60 -11.82 -22.32
CA GLY A 79 1.18 -12.57 -23.43
C GLY A 79 2.62 -12.21 -23.75
N ARG A 80 2.91 -11.68 -24.96
CA ARG A 80 4.28 -11.41 -25.43
C ARG A 80 4.39 -10.03 -26.03
N LEU A 81 5.49 -9.34 -25.73
CA LEU A 81 5.82 -8.04 -26.29
C LEU A 81 7.14 -8.13 -27.08
N ARG A 82 7.12 -7.68 -28.33
CA ARG A 82 8.24 -7.77 -29.27
C ARG A 82 8.73 -6.37 -29.65
N ALA A 83 9.89 -6.33 -30.29
CA ALA A 83 10.43 -5.10 -30.83
C ALA A 83 9.42 -4.36 -31.71
N GLY A 84 9.19 -3.08 -31.44
CA GLY A 84 8.21 -2.22 -32.07
C GLY A 84 6.79 -2.34 -31.53
N GLU A 85 6.57 -3.15 -30.48
CA GLU A 85 5.28 -3.21 -29.77
C GLU A 85 5.40 -2.47 -28.44
N SER A 86 4.28 -1.98 -27.91
CA SER A 86 4.19 -1.29 -26.62
C SER A 86 3.11 -1.88 -25.73
N VAL A 87 3.19 -1.56 -24.45
CA VAL A 87 2.15 -1.83 -23.45
C VAL A 87 1.94 -0.58 -22.61
N THR A 88 0.68 -0.24 -22.35
CA THR A 88 0.35 0.87 -21.46
C THR A 88 0.65 0.47 -20.03
N VAL A 89 1.35 1.34 -19.31
CA VAL A 89 1.65 1.22 -17.88
C VAL A 89 1.28 2.51 -17.16
N TYR A 90 0.97 2.40 -15.90
CA TYR A 90 0.56 3.53 -15.06
C TYR A 90 1.52 3.69 -13.89
N PRO A 91 2.60 4.50 -14.02
CA PRO A 91 3.51 4.80 -12.92
C PRO A 91 2.78 5.42 -11.74
N VAL A 92 3.03 4.89 -10.55
CA VAL A 92 2.47 5.38 -9.27
C VAL A 92 3.55 5.58 -8.22
N GLU A 93 4.78 5.20 -8.53
CA GLU A 93 5.99 5.47 -7.74
C GLU A 93 7.00 6.25 -8.58
N ASP A 94 7.91 6.97 -7.92
CA ASP A 94 8.99 7.73 -8.58
C ASP A 94 9.93 6.86 -9.41
N THR A 95 9.91 5.54 -9.18
CA THR A 95 10.79 4.59 -9.87
C THR A 95 10.00 3.38 -10.36
N VAL A 96 9.96 3.19 -11.67
CA VAL A 96 9.40 1.99 -12.33
C VAL A 96 10.53 1.02 -12.69
N ARG A 97 10.38 -0.25 -12.34
CA ARG A 97 11.34 -1.32 -12.65
C ARG A 97 10.66 -2.44 -13.43
N VAL A 98 11.25 -2.82 -14.55
CA VAL A 98 10.87 -4.02 -15.28
C VAL A 98 11.73 -5.18 -14.77
N VAL A 99 11.11 -6.13 -14.09
CA VAL A 99 11.77 -7.25 -13.42
C VAL A 99 11.46 -8.55 -14.14
N TRP A 100 12.48 -9.29 -14.52
CA TRP A 100 12.33 -10.60 -15.15
C TRP A 100 12.57 -11.72 -14.15
N PHE A 101 11.77 -12.77 -14.24
CA PHE A 101 11.81 -13.98 -13.42
C PHE A 101 12.18 -15.19 -14.29
N GLY A 102 13.36 -15.71 -14.08
CA GLY A 102 13.83 -16.94 -14.73
C GLY A 102 13.54 -18.18 -13.89
N GLU A 103 13.90 -19.32 -14.46
CA GLU A 103 13.85 -20.58 -13.71
C GLU A 103 14.75 -20.53 -12.46
N TYR A 104 14.40 -21.33 -11.44
CA TYR A 104 15.19 -21.51 -10.21
C TYR A 104 15.41 -20.22 -9.38
N THR A 105 14.39 -19.37 -9.24
CA THR A 105 14.48 -18.13 -8.43
C THR A 105 15.50 -17.09 -8.95
N THR A 106 15.83 -17.12 -10.23
CA THR A 106 16.67 -16.09 -10.84
C THR A 106 15.81 -14.87 -11.13
N THR A 107 16.13 -13.72 -10.52
CA THR A 107 15.45 -12.45 -10.76
C THR A 107 16.46 -11.45 -11.30
N GLN A 108 16.09 -10.71 -12.34
CA GLN A 108 16.93 -9.66 -12.93
C GLN A 108 16.11 -8.43 -13.29
N VAL A 109 16.59 -7.26 -12.91
CA VAL A 109 16.02 -5.98 -13.39
C VAL A 109 16.51 -5.76 -14.81
N LEU A 110 15.59 -5.67 -15.76
CA LEU A 110 15.86 -5.42 -17.19
C LEU A 110 16.02 -3.94 -17.47
N ALA A 111 15.17 -3.10 -16.84
CA ALA A 111 15.23 -1.66 -16.98
C ALA A 111 14.73 -0.98 -15.70
N THR A 112 15.16 0.27 -15.51
CA THR A 112 14.68 1.16 -14.46
C THR A 112 14.42 2.52 -15.09
N PHE A 113 13.26 3.10 -14.78
CA PHE A 113 12.82 4.39 -15.25
C PHE A 113 12.46 5.25 -14.04
N ASP A 114 12.61 6.55 -14.16
CA ASP A 114 12.24 7.54 -13.14
C ASP A 114 11.16 8.46 -13.78
N PRO A 115 9.90 7.98 -13.92
CA PRO A 115 8.80 8.82 -14.37
C PRO A 115 8.48 9.87 -13.32
N ASP A 116 7.75 10.91 -13.73
CA ASP A 116 7.12 11.87 -12.82
C ASP A 116 5.62 11.50 -12.75
N PRO A 117 5.20 10.73 -11.73
CA PRO A 117 3.83 10.25 -11.66
C PRO A 117 2.91 11.39 -11.23
N ASP A 118 2.02 11.79 -12.12
CA ASP A 118 1.01 12.79 -11.85
C ASP A 118 -0.38 12.15 -11.76
N LEU A 119 -1.21 12.59 -10.80
CA LEU A 119 -2.64 12.26 -10.81
C LEU A 119 -3.37 13.06 -11.91
N PRO A 120 -4.52 12.58 -12.41
CA PRO A 120 -5.31 13.34 -13.35
C PRO A 120 -5.71 14.70 -12.77
N PRO A 121 -5.84 15.74 -13.60
CA PRO A 121 -6.38 17.03 -13.15
C PRO A 121 -7.78 16.86 -12.51
N VAL A 122 -8.07 17.63 -11.48
CA VAL A 122 -9.34 17.55 -10.70
C VAL A 122 -10.61 17.69 -11.54
N ASP A 123 -10.53 18.23 -12.76
CA ASP A 123 -11.64 18.38 -13.71
C ASP A 123 -11.69 17.23 -14.74
N GLU A 124 -10.74 16.30 -14.73
CA GLU A 124 -10.71 15.14 -15.62
C GLU A 124 -11.52 13.98 -15.05
N ARG A 125 -12.81 13.98 -15.35
CA ARG A 125 -13.76 12.96 -14.92
C ARG A 125 -13.73 11.75 -15.85
N CYS A 126 -14.04 10.58 -15.30
CA CYS A 126 -14.35 9.40 -16.08
C CYS A 126 -15.60 9.63 -16.94
N ASN A 127 -15.49 9.49 -18.26
CA ASN A 127 -16.56 9.83 -19.22
C ASN A 127 -17.84 8.97 -19.10
N TRP A 128 -17.80 7.90 -18.33
CA TRP A 128 -18.88 6.92 -18.15
C TRP A 128 -19.58 7.03 -16.80
N VAL A 129 -19.10 7.87 -15.89
CA VAL A 129 -19.60 8.02 -14.50
C VAL A 129 -20.92 8.78 -14.42
N GLU A 130 -21.32 9.55 -15.41
CA GLU A 130 -22.60 10.25 -15.37
C GLU A 130 -23.65 9.59 -16.26
N SER A 131 -24.28 8.53 -15.76
CA SER A 131 -25.57 8.08 -16.29
C SER A 131 -26.69 8.71 -15.46
N GLU A 132 -27.56 9.53 -16.06
CA GLU A 132 -28.74 10.10 -15.38
C GLU A 132 -29.73 9.02 -14.89
N THR A 133 -29.52 7.75 -15.27
CA THR A 133 -30.43 6.64 -14.96
C THR A 133 -29.86 5.62 -13.98
N ASP A 134 -28.53 5.60 -13.78
CA ASP A 134 -27.83 4.73 -12.84
C ASP A 134 -26.52 5.42 -12.47
N PRO A 135 -26.51 6.17 -11.36
CA PRO A 135 -25.33 6.91 -10.93
C PRO A 135 -24.31 6.02 -10.19
N ASP A 136 -24.68 4.77 -9.85
CA ASP A 136 -23.80 3.85 -9.16
C ASP A 136 -22.68 3.34 -10.09
N VAL A 137 -21.49 3.20 -9.55
CA VAL A 137 -20.27 2.89 -10.31
C VAL A 137 -19.59 1.67 -9.71
N GLU A 138 -19.33 0.66 -10.54
CA GLU A 138 -18.53 -0.50 -10.16
C GLU A 138 -17.23 -0.51 -10.97
N ILE A 139 -16.08 -0.61 -10.28
CA ILE A 139 -14.74 -0.58 -10.87
C ILE A 139 -14.03 -1.90 -10.58
N ASP A 140 -13.76 -2.68 -11.62
CA ASP A 140 -13.04 -3.95 -11.59
C ASP A 140 -11.76 -3.96 -12.45
N LEU A 141 -11.32 -2.78 -12.91
CA LEU A 141 -10.16 -2.59 -13.78
C LEU A 141 -9.39 -1.31 -13.40
N VAL A 142 -8.25 -1.10 -14.06
CA VAL A 142 -7.46 0.14 -13.87
C VAL A 142 -8.11 1.28 -14.65
N VAL A 143 -8.40 2.39 -13.95
CA VAL A 143 -8.89 3.64 -14.52
C VAL A 143 -7.96 4.80 -14.14
N ASP A 144 -7.65 5.68 -15.08
CA ASP A 144 -6.77 6.83 -14.93
C ASP A 144 -7.55 8.15 -15.06
N CYS A 145 -8.63 8.27 -14.30
CA CYS A 145 -9.54 9.40 -14.27
C CYS A 145 -10.19 9.51 -12.88
N ASN A 146 -10.75 10.68 -12.57
CA ASN A 146 -11.46 10.89 -11.31
C ASN A 146 -12.88 10.31 -11.38
N VAL A 147 -13.23 9.51 -10.38
CA VAL A 147 -14.57 8.92 -10.22
C VAL A 147 -15.40 9.91 -9.43
N ILE A 148 -16.27 10.66 -10.13
CA ILE A 148 -17.14 11.66 -9.50
C ILE A 148 -18.58 11.32 -9.84
N THR A 149 -19.35 10.86 -8.85
CA THR A 149 -20.73 10.41 -9.02
C THR A 149 -21.67 10.90 -7.92
N ALA A 150 -22.96 10.99 -8.23
CA ALA A 150 -24.00 11.23 -7.24
C ALA A 150 -24.53 9.93 -6.59
N GLY A 151 -24.09 8.76 -7.07
CA GLY A 151 -24.45 7.45 -6.55
C GLY A 151 -23.35 6.83 -5.71
N ASP A 152 -23.43 5.52 -5.57
CA ASP A 152 -22.47 4.70 -4.84
C ASP A 152 -21.22 4.42 -5.72
N ALA A 153 -20.07 4.18 -5.09
CA ALA A 153 -18.87 3.74 -5.81
C ALA A 153 -18.30 2.47 -5.16
N ASP A 154 -18.34 1.38 -5.91
CA ASP A 154 -17.80 0.08 -5.52
C ASP A 154 -16.49 -0.16 -6.26
N ILE A 155 -15.37 -0.27 -5.53
CA ILE A 155 -14.07 -0.60 -6.11
C ILE A 155 -13.70 -2.02 -5.67
N LEU A 156 -13.75 -2.94 -6.63
CA LEU A 156 -13.57 -4.37 -6.40
C LEU A 156 -12.08 -4.75 -6.36
N SER A 157 -11.78 -6.00 -6.04
CA SER A 157 -10.42 -6.52 -5.79
C SER A 157 -9.41 -6.36 -6.95
N SER A 158 -9.86 -6.16 -8.18
CA SER A 158 -9.02 -5.82 -9.33
C SER A 158 -9.14 -4.35 -9.75
N GLY A 159 -9.99 -3.59 -9.05
CA GLY A 159 -10.22 -2.19 -9.31
C GLY A 159 -9.05 -1.32 -8.82
N VAL A 160 -8.55 -0.48 -9.71
CA VAL A 160 -7.51 0.51 -9.38
C VAL A 160 -7.93 1.86 -9.94
N VAL A 161 -8.09 2.84 -9.07
CA VAL A 161 -8.36 4.23 -9.46
C VAL A 161 -7.07 5.04 -9.33
N ILE A 162 -6.53 5.50 -10.46
CA ILE A 162 -5.43 6.47 -10.48
C ILE A 162 -6.06 7.84 -10.62
N GLY A 163 -6.54 8.38 -9.52
CA GLY A 163 -7.34 9.60 -9.42
C GLY A 163 -8.07 9.64 -8.11
N GLU A 164 -9.00 10.55 -8.01
CA GLU A 164 -9.83 10.79 -6.85
C GLU A 164 -11.16 10.02 -6.96
N VAL A 165 -11.74 9.67 -5.83
CA VAL A 165 -13.12 9.17 -5.72
C VAL A 165 -13.92 10.19 -4.90
N ASP A 166 -14.93 10.82 -5.51
CA ASP A 166 -15.78 11.84 -4.88
C ASP A 166 -17.25 11.50 -5.16
N THR A 167 -18.01 11.17 -4.14
CA THR A 167 -19.39 10.66 -4.27
C THR A 167 -20.35 11.34 -3.30
N ASP A 168 -21.62 11.49 -3.73
CA ASP A 168 -22.70 11.86 -2.82
C ASP A 168 -23.23 10.61 -2.04
N GLY A 169 -23.06 9.39 -2.61
CA GLY A 169 -23.40 8.10 -2.01
C GLY A 169 -22.23 7.46 -1.24
N PRO A 170 -22.43 6.26 -0.66
CA PRO A 170 -21.36 5.52 -0.01
C PRO A 170 -20.25 5.08 -0.97
N VAL A 171 -19.08 4.82 -0.39
CA VAL A 171 -17.93 4.23 -1.09
C VAL A 171 -17.58 2.90 -0.42
N ASP A 172 -17.53 1.83 -1.19
CA ASP A 172 -17.06 0.51 -0.78
C ASP A 172 -15.81 0.13 -1.56
N ILE A 173 -14.70 -0.10 -0.88
CA ILE A 173 -13.44 -0.55 -1.49
C ILE A 173 -13.07 -1.90 -0.93
N ASN A 174 -13.34 -2.94 -1.71
CA ASN A 174 -13.08 -4.32 -1.34
C ASN A 174 -11.83 -4.86 -2.05
N HIS A 175 -10.69 -4.87 -1.36
CA HIS A 175 -9.37 -5.24 -1.88
C HIS A 175 -8.93 -4.42 -3.11
N GLY A 176 -9.55 -3.26 -3.33
CA GLY A 176 -9.24 -2.32 -4.39
C GLY A 176 -8.17 -1.31 -4.00
N THR A 177 -7.75 -0.48 -4.96
CA THR A 177 -6.73 0.54 -4.75
C THR A 177 -7.17 1.90 -5.28
N VAL A 178 -6.98 2.96 -4.49
CA VAL A 178 -7.17 4.35 -4.91
C VAL A 178 -5.88 5.13 -4.67
N TYR A 179 -5.30 5.69 -5.73
CA TYR A 179 -4.07 6.49 -5.65
C TYR A 179 -4.32 8.00 -5.41
N GLY A 180 -5.56 8.42 -5.28
CA GLY A 180 -5.97 9.75 -4.84
C GLY A 180 -6.63 9.74 -3.47
N PHE A 181 -7.39 10.77 -3.17
CA PHE A 181 -8.26 10.79 -2.00
C PHE A 181 -9.58 10.07 -2.27
N VAL A 182 -10.25 9.70 -1.19
CA VAL A 182 -11.61 9.17 -1.19
C VAL A 182 -12.49 10.13 -0.39
N ARG A 183 -13.55 10.61 -1.00
CA ARG A 183 -14.55 11.45 -0.36
C ARG A 183 -15.94 10.92 -0.63
N SER A 184 -16.72 10.82 0.43
CA SER A 184 -18.15 10.50 0.38
C SER A 184 -18.93 11.49 1.23
N ASP A 185 -20.10 11.93 0.77
CA ASP A 185 -21.05 12.64 1.63
C ASP A 185 -21.79 11.68 2.58
N ASN A 186 -21.55 10.36 2.44
CA ASN A 186 -22.16 9.27 3.21
C ASN A 186 -21.07 8.45 3.96
N ASP A 187 -21.15 7.12 3.93
CA ASP A 187 -20.22 6.20 4.59
C ASP A 187 -19.06 5.84 3.66
N VAL A 188 -17.93 5.43 4.24
CA VAL A 188 -16.80 4.84 3.52
C VAL A 188 -16.41 3.52 4.18
N ASP A 189 -16.47 2.43 3.42
CA ASP A 189 -16.07 1.08 3.83
C ASP A 189 -14.79 0.65 3.10
N LEU A 190 -13.75 0.29 3.85
CA LEU A 190 -12.46 -0.17 3.35
C LEU A 190 -12.16 -1.57 3.88
N ASP A 191 -12.19 -2.58 3.01
CA ASP A 191 -11.89 -3.97 3.33
C ASP A 191 -10.69 -4.45 2.52
N GLY A 192 -9.54 -4.66 3.16
CA GLY A 192 -8.28 -5.01 2.49
C GLY A 192 -7.80 -3.97 1.47
N ALA A 193 -8.23 -2.73 1.60
CA ALA A 193 -8.08 -1.66 0.63
C ALA A 193 -6.76 -0.89 0.78
N LEU A 194 -6.30 -0.28 -0.32
CA LEU A 194 -5.21 0.69 -0.30
C LEU A 194 -5.71 2.06 -0.78
N VAL A 195 -5.63 3.07 0.08
CA VAL A 195 -5.87 4.47 -0.27
C VAL A 195 -4.59 5.28 -0.03
N SER A 196 -4.07 5.96 -1.07
CA SER A 196 -2.84 6.74 -0.95
C SER A 196 -3.07 8.17 -0.49
N GLY A 197 -4.27 8.70 -0.64
CA GLY A 197 -4.67 10.03 -0.16
C GLY A 197 -5.44 9.99 1.15
N ASP A 198 -6.15 11.09 1.42
CA ASP A 198 -7.02 11.23 2.58
C ASP A 198 -8.35 10.49 2.33
N VAL A 199 -9.00 10.08 3.42
CA VAL A 199 -10.35 9.53 3.43
C VAL A 199 -11.25 10.46 4.21
N THR A 200 -12.32 10.96 3.58
CA THR A 200 -13.30 11.83 4.21
C THR A 200 -14.71 11.29 4.00
N ALA A 201 -15.44 11.04 5.07
CA ALA A 201 -16.85 10.63 5.02
C ALA A 201 -17.77 11.67 5.67
N GLY A 202 -18.95 11.81 5.14
CA GLY A 202 -20.02 12.62 5.78
C GLY A 202 -20.55 11.96 7.06
N ASN A 203 -20.58 10.61 7.07
CA ASN A 203 -20.98 9.77 8.19
C ASN A 203 -19.80 8.91 8.67
N ASP A 204 -19.94 7.58 8.67
CA ASP A 204 -18.99 6.67 9.28
C ASP A 204 -17.86 6.23 8.31
N VAL A 205 -16.71 5.91 8.86
CA VAL A 205 -15.61 5.24 8.16
C VAL A 205 -15.32 3.91 8.86
N VAL A 206 -15.42 2.81 8.11
CA VAL A 206 -15.08 1.46 8.57
C VAL A 206 -13.85 0.96 7.82
N ILE A 207 -12.83 0.47 8.54
CA ILE A 207 -11.53 0.06 7.96
C ILE A 207 -11.14 -1.29 8.52
N THR A 208 -11.12 -2.32 7.68
CA THR A 208 -10.91 -3.71 8.11
C THR A 208 -9.85 -4.42 7.25
N ASP A 209 -9.49 -5.65 7.64
CA ASP A 209 -8.69 -6.59 6.87
C ASP A 209 -7.35 -6.06 6.30
N GLU A 210 -6.49 -5.53 7.19
CA GLU A 210 -5.15 -5.02 6.84
C GLU A 210 -5.17 -3.85 5.84
N SER A 211 -6.27 -3.11 5.78
CA SER A 211 -6.37 -1.91 4.94
C SER A 211 -5.29 -0.88 5.25
N THR A 212 -4.89 -0.13 4.24
CA THR A 212 -3.88 0.92 4.38
C THR A 212 -4.42 2.25 3.86
N VAL A 213 -4.47 3.26 4.72
CA VAL A 213 -4.72 4.66 4.35
C VAL A 213 -3.45 5.45 4.65
N ARG A 214 -2.82 6.05 3.64
CA ARG A 214 -1.58 6.82 3.84
C ARG A 214 -1.83 8.25 4.31
N GLY A 215 -2.99 8.82 3.97
CA GLY A 215 -3.43 10.15 4.38
C GLY A 215 -4.18 10.19 5.70
N ALA A 216 -4.90 11.28 5.94
CA ALA A 216 -5.79 11.47 7.06
C ALA A 216 -7.10 10.67 6.90
N VAL A 217 -7.75 10.35 8.03
CA VAL A 217 -9.12 9.81 8.05
C VAL A 217 -9.98 10.79 8.84
N GLU A 218 -11.00 11.34 8.19
CA GLU A 218 -11.88 12.35 8.79
C GLU A 218 -13.34 12.01 8.54
N THR A 219 -14.19 12.22 9.56
CA THR A 219 -15.64 12.07 9.43
C THR A 219 -16.38 13.37 9.69
N GLY A 220 -17.64 13.42 9.21
CA GLY A 220 -18.57 14.50 9.53
C GLY A 220 -18.89 14.60 11.02
N PRO A 221 -19.67 15.62 11.45
CA PRO A 221 -19.88 15.92 12.88
C PRO A 221 -20.58 14.83 13.71
N SER A 222 -21.17 13.85 13.07
CA SER A 222 -21.89 12.72 13.71
C SER A 222 -21.32 11.38 13.27
N GLY A 223 -20.21 11.38 12.53
CA GLY A 223 -19.60 10.17 12.00
C GLY A 223 -18.56 9.62 12.95
N SER A 224 -18.45 8.30 12.97
CA SER A 224 -17.50 7.53 13.76
C SER A 224 -16.41 6.93 12.84
N VAL A 225 -15.27 6.62 13.43
CA VAL A 225 -14.22 5.83 12.78
C VAL A 225 -14.10 4.52 13.53
N ASP A 226 -14.31 3.41 12.83
CA ASP A 226 -14.07 2.06 13.32
C ASP A 226 -12.97 1.39 12.47
N ALA A 227 -11.84 1.03 13.08
CA ALA A 227 -10.75 0.39 12.37
C ALA A 227 -10.21 -0.82 13.14
N ASP A 228 -10.00 -1.93 12.42
CA ASP A 228 -9.51 -3.17 13.00
C ASP A 228 -8.57 -3.96 12.04
N GLY A 229 -8.32 -5.22 12.39
CA GLY A 229 -7.74 -6.21 11.49
C GLY A 229 -6.28 -5.99 11.11
N GLY A 230 -5.51 -5.18 11.86
CA GLY A 230 -4.11 -4.89 11.53
C GLY A 230 -3.93 -3.76 10.54
N SER A 231 -4.96 -2.94 10.37
CA SER A 231 -4.97 -1.80 9.44
C SER A 231 -3.91 -0.75 9.79
N GLN A 232 -3.45 -0.01 8.77
CA GLN A 232 -2.41 1.02 8.89
C GLN A 232 -2.93 2.37 8.43
N LEU A 233 -2.95 3.35 9.33
CA LEU A 233 -3.39 4.71 9.09
C LEU A 233 -2.19 5.65 9.20
N GLY A 234 -1.68 6.15 8.07
CA GLY A 234 -0.46 6.95 8.02
C GLY A 234 -0.63 8.37 8.58
N GLY A 235 -1.81 8.95 8.45
CA GLY A 235 -2.15 10.28 8.91
C GLY A 235 -2.92 10.33 10.24
N PRO A 236 -3.45 11.51 10.61
CA PRO A 236 -4.35 11.65 11.75
C PRO A 236 -5.72 11.01 11.50
N VAL A 237 -6.38 10.63 12.59
CA VAL A 237 -7.77 10.14 12.61
C VAL A 237 -8.60 11.15 13.38
N VAL A 238 -9.64 11.68 12.76
CA VAL A 238 -10.52 12.69 13.36
C VAL A 238 -11.99 12.27 13.15
N ALA A 239 -12.68 11.92 14.22
CA ALA A 239 -14.10 11.60 14.19
C ALA A 239 -14.95 12.71 14.83
N GLY A 240 -16.15 12.91 14.26
CA GLY A 240 -17.13 13.82 14.83
C GLY A 240 -17.86 13.22 16.03
N ASP A 241 -17.91 11.89 16.11
CA ASP A 241 -18.48 11.11 17.22
C ASP A 241 -17.43 10.14 17.76
N ASP A 242 -17.62 8.83 17.71
CA ASP A 242 -16.74 7.85 18.34
C ASP A 242 -15.53 7.47 17.47
N VAL A 243 -14.41 7.14 18.11
CA VAL A 243 -13.27 6.45 17.51
C VAL A 243 -13.08 5.11 18.20
N ALA A 244 -13.18 4.02 17.45
CA ALA A 244 -12.88 2.66 17.89
C ALA A 244 -11.73 2.08 17.06
N LEU A 245 -10.60 1.74 17.71
CA LEU A 245 -9.43 1.17 17.04
C LEU A 245 -8.99 -0.12 17.75
N ASP A 246 -8.91 -1.23 17.01
CA ASP A 246 -8.44 -2.51 17.54
C ASP A 246 -7.33 -3.10 16.66
N SER A 247 -6.15 -3.29 17.25
CA SER A 247 -4.99 -3.86 16.56
C SER A 247 -4.51 -3.02 15.35
N VAL A 248 -4.57 -1.69 15.45
CA VAL A 248 -4.29 -0.72 14.38
C VAL A 248 -2.99 0.06 14.67
N THR A 249 -2.30 0.49 13.61
CA THR A 249 -1.19 1.44 13.71
C THR A 249 -1.60 2.78 13.12
N VAL A 250 -1.52 3.86 13.91
CA VAL A 250 -1.81 5.23 13.50
C VAL A 250 -0.55 6.08 13.54
N GLY A 251 -0.15 6.66 12.40
CA GLY A 251 1.02 7.52 12.27
C GLY A 251 0.81 8.97 12.76
N GLY A 252 -0.45 9.39 12.93
CA GLY A 252 -0.82 10.75 13.38
C GLY A 252 -1.54 10.79 14.72
N ASP A 253 -2.19 11.91 15.01
CA ASP A 253 -3.02 12.10 16.19
C ASP A 253 -4.38 11.41 16.01
N VAL A 254 -4.97 10.96 17.12
CA VAL A 254 -6.35 10.41 17.15
C VAL A 254 -7.23 11.36 17.94
N ARG A 255 -8.36 11.76 17.36
CA ARG A 255 -9.30 12.72 17.96
C ARG A 255 -10.74 12.27 17.79
N GLY A 256 -11.50 12.37 18.84
CA GLY A 256 -12.97 12.16 18.85
C GLY A 256 -13.57 12.59 20.18
N PRO A 257 -14.90 12.68 20.26
CA PRO A 257 -15.58 12.81 21.56
C PRO A 257 -15.28 11.65 22.50
N ASP A 258 -15.59 10.43 22.07
CA ASP A 258 -15.29 9.20 22.79
C ASP A 258 -14.24 8.40 22.01
N VAL A 259 -13.15 8.01 22.66
CA VAL A 259 -12.02 7.31 22.05
C VAL A 259 -11.75 6.00 22.78
N ASP A 260 -11.98 4.88 22.10
CA ASP A 260 -11.69 3.53 22.58
C ASP A 260 -10.62 2.86 21.70
N ILE A 261 -9.46 2.57 22.26
CA ILE A 261 -8.34 1.99 21.52
C ILE A 261 -7.82 0.77 22.26
N SER A 262 -7.71 -0.36 21.54
CA SER A 262 -7.17 -1.61 22.07
C SER A 262 -6.03 -2.16 21.21
N ASP A 263 -5.05 -2.80 21.84
CA ASP A 263 -3.91 -3.52 21.22
C ASP A 263 -3.20 -2.78 20.06
N SER A 264 -3.22 -1.44 20.09
CA SER A 264 -2.84 -0.55 18.98
C SER A 264 -1.61 0.30 19.29
N THR A 265 -1.05 0.91 18.24
CA THR A 265 0.04 1.89 18.36
C THR A 265 -0.38 3.22 17.75
N VAL A 266 -0.25 4.32 18.50
CA VAL A 266 -0.47 5.70 18.05
C VAL A 266 0.85 6.46 18.13
N GLU A 267 1.40 6.87 17.00
CA GLU A 267 2.65 7.65 16.94
C GLU A 267 2.43 9.12 17.34
N GLY A 268 1.21 9.62 17.20
CA GLY A 268 0.79 10.95 17.66
C GLY A 268 0.24 10.97 19.07
N SER A 269 -0.63 11.94 19.34
CA SER A 269 -1.37 12.14 20.58
C SER A 269 -2.80 11.59 20.47
N VAL A 270 -3.44 11.32 21.60
CA VAL A 270 -4.84 10.91 21.66
C VAL A 270 -5.64 12.00 22.38
N VAL A 271 -6.73 12.46 21.79
CA VAL A 271 -7.56 13.54 22.32
C VAL A 271 -9.03 13.09 22.35
N GLY A 272 -9.59 12.94 23.53
CA GLY A 272 -11.01 12.70 23.75
C GLY A 272 -11.66 13.87 24.48
N SER A 273 -12.77 14.37 23.95
CA SER A 273 -13.48 15.46 24.63
C SER A 273 -14.48 14.98 25.71
N ASN A 274 -14.88 13.70 25.67
CA ASN A 274 -15.76 13.06 26.64
C ASN A 274 -15.04 11.96 27.42
N ASP A 275 -14.65 10.88 26.76
CA ASP A 275 -13.98 9.73 27.39
C ASP A 275 -12.82 9.22 26.57
N VAL A 276 -11.77 8.67 27.21
CA VAL A 276 -10.65 8.00 26.56
C VAL A 276 -10.36 6.69 27.28
N HIS A 277 -10.54 5.60 26.56
CA HIS A 277 -10.20 4.26 27.02
C HIS A 277 -9.09 3.67 26.14
N LEU A 278 -7.97 3.25 26.78
CA LEU A 278 -6.83 2.63 26.11
C LEU A 278 -6.54 1.30 26.77
N ASP A 279 -6.52 0.18 26.06
CA ASP A 279 -6.17 -1.14 26.60
C ASP A 279 -5.03 -1.76 25.79
N GLY A 280 -3.86 -1.95 26.41
CA GLY A 280 -2.69 -2.51 25.73
C GLY A 280 -2.04 -1.59 24.68
N VAL A 281 -2.30 -0.28 24.73
CA VAL A 281 -1.93 0.69 23.69
C VAL A 281 -0.57 1.34 23.96
N THR A 282 0.20 1.57 22.89
CA THR A 282 1.39 2.42 22.93
C THR A 282 1.09 3.76 22.27
N VAL A 283 1.13 4.86 23.05
CA VAL A 283 1.00 6.24 22.58
C VAL A 283 2.35 6.95 22.71
N THR A 284 2.92 7.41 21.59
CA THR A 284 4.20 8.12 21.58
C THR A 284 4.04 9.57 22.04
N GLY A 285 2.93 10.21 21.71
CA GLY A 285 2.57 11.56 22.13
C GLY A 285 1.96 11.61 23.52
N HIS A 286 1.02 12.50 23.70
CA HIS A 286 0.29 12.71 24.96
C HIS A 286 -1.18 12.30 24.84
N VAL A 287 -1.82 12.05 25.98
CA VAL A 287 -3.27 11.85 26.04
C VAL A 287 -3.91 13.08 26.68
N TYR A 288 -4.97 13.54 26.05
CA TYR A 288 -5.80 14.65 26.47
C TYR A 288 -7.21 14.12 26.73
N ALA A 289 -7.66 14.22 27.97
CA ALA A 289 -8.98 13.72 28.39
C ALA A 289 -9.50 14.52 29.59
N PRO A 290 -10.82 14.67 29.75
CA PRO A 290 -11.40 15.30 30.90
C PRO A 290 -11.04 14.57 32.19
N SER A 291 -10.99 15.29 33.28
CA SER A 291 -10.67 14.72 34.59
C SER A 291 -11.70 13.65 35.00
N GLY A 292 -11.26 12.42 35.20
CA GLY A 292 -12.11 11.28 35.58
C GLY A 292 -12.69 10.47 34.43
N SER A 293 -12.42 10.85 33.19
CA SER A 293 -12.85 10.19 31.94
C SER A 293 -11.67 9.58 31.21
N PHE A 294 -10.71 9.00 31.93
CA PHE A 294 -9.53 8.37 31.35
C PHE A 294 -9.22 7.03 32.00
N SER A 295 -9.03 6.02 31.17
CA SER A 295 -8.59 4.68 31.57
C SER A 295 -7.55 4.15 30.59
N CYS A 296 -6.47 3.54 31.09
CA CYS A 296 -5.39 3.04 30.22
C CYS A 296 -4.72 1.75 30.72
N PRO A 297 -5.48 0.68 31.00
CA PRO A 297 -4.90 -0.58 31.47
C PRO A 297 -3.88 -1.14 30.47
N GLY A 298 -2.73 -1.58 30.96
CA GLY A 298 -1.69 -2.21 30.13
C GLY A 298 -0.97 -1.28 29.14
N SER A 299 -1.34 0.00 29.09
CA SER A 299 -0.85 0.93 28.09
C SER A 299 0.40 1.71 28.54
N THR A 300 1.17 2.17 27.53
CA THR A 300 2.35 3.05 27.70
C THR A 300 2.11 4.35 26.96
N ILE A 301 2.27 5.49 27.64
CA ILE A 301 2.02 6.82 27.09
C ILE A 301 3.25 7.69 27.30
N ASN A 302 3.80 8.23 26.22
CA ASN A 302 5.03 9.03 26.22
C ASN A 302 6.16 8.35 27.04
N GLY A 303 6.30 7.03 26.87
CA GLY A 303 7.29 6.20 27.58
C GLY A 303 7.02 5.97 29.06
N GLN A 304 5.84 6.30 29.58
CA GLN A 304 5.42 6.10 30.97
C GLN A 304 4.32 5.04 31.04
N ASP A 305 4.39 4.19 32.09
CA ASP A 305 3.30 3.27 32.36
C ASP A 305 2.01 4.03 32.74
N CYS A 306 0.86 3.54 32.31
CA CYS A 306 -0.46 4.10 32.64
C CYS A 306 -0.65 4.46 34.11
N SER A 307 -0.17 3.62 35.03
CA SER A 307 -0.32 3.82 36.49
C SER A 307 0.37 5.09 37.02
N SER A 308 1.30 5.66 36.26
CA SER A 308 2.04 6.87 36.60
C SER A 308 1.71 8.07 35.71
N TYR A 309 0.88 7.86 34.69
CA TYR A 309 0.50 8.91 33.74
C TYR A 309 -0.73 9.69 34.21
N THR A 310 -0.75 10.99 33.95
CA THR A 310 -1.92 11.86 34.16
C THR A 310 -2.24 12.55 32.86
N PRO A 311 -3.47 12.40 32.34
CA PRO A 311 -3.86 13.05 31.08
C PRO A 311 -3.85 14.57 31.26
N ARG A 312 -3.67 15.27 30.14
CA ARG A 312 -3.80 16.73 30.03
C ARG A 312 -5.26 17.11 29.80
N ASP A 313 -5.57 18.36 30.01
CA ASP A 313 -6.90 18.89 29.64
C ASP A 313 -7.01 18.95 28.11
N PRO A 314 -8.14 18.53 27.51
CA PRO A 314 -8.37 18.66 26.05
C PRO A 314 -8.18 20.07 25.51
N ASP A 315 -8.49 21.10 26.29
CA ASP A 315 -8.30 22.52 25.92
C ASP A 315 -6.81 22.93 25.79
N GLU A 316 -5.88 22.08 26.25
CA GLU A 316 -4.43 22.31 26.14
C GLU A 316 -3.83 21.75 24.84
N PHE A 317 -4.63 21.11 24.01
CA PHE A 317 -4.16 20.54 22.76
C PHE A 317 -4.02 21.63 21.69
N ASP A 318 -2.78 21.87 21.24
CA ASP A 318 -2.42 22.82 20.17
C ASP A 318 -2.07 22.03 18.89
N GLY A 319 -3.05 21.44 18.19
CA GLY A 319 -2.80 20.67 16.98
C GLY A 319 -3.76 20.95 15.85
#